data_a49c9d444097076a4217c4ed591e97d8
#
_entry.id   a49c9d444097076a4217c4ed591e97d8
#
_cell.length_a   1.000
_cell.length_b   1.000
_cell.length_c   1.000
_cell.angle_alpha   90.00
_cell.angle_beta   90.00
_cell.angle_gamma   90.00
#
_symmetry.space_group_name_H-M   'P 1'
#
loop_
_entity.id
_entity.type
_entity.pdbx_description
1 polymer ?
#
loop_
_entity_poly.entity_id
_entity_poly.type
_entity_poly.pdbx_seq_one_letter_code
_entity_poly.pdbx_strand_id
1 'polypeptide(L)'
;MEKSGSTIELKVGLRQRRKNNMRKVEKMVPAYDYIAEDGTIFSTERECIEYEEGIDAKGHIIIYDKNFKRLPFDNYGVYHAYLVIFTSKAAAAYYHKFSEEAGLESPFDDYEFPITDISSFIYNDGGWIAYAQFREDRVSIVEKIDSILSEVL
;
A
#
# COMPACT_ATOMS: atom_id res chain seq x y z
N MET A 1 3.11 19.63 -3.47
CA MET A 1 3.84 19.43 -2.20
C MET A 1 4.33 20.76 -1.68
N GLU A 2 3.99 21.07 -0.49
CA GLU A 2 4.32 22.34 0.14
C GLU A 2 5.57 22.17 1.00
N LYS A 3 6.47 23.14 0.94
CA LYS A 3 7.67 23.12 1.76
C LYS A 3 7.51 24.10 2.90
N SER A 4 7.59 23.64 4.13
CA SER A 4 7.71 24.56 5.26
C SER A 4 9.13 25.12 5.31
N GLY A 5 9.26 26.40 5.55
CA GLY A 5 10.53 27.10 5.53
C GLY A 5 11.38 26.94 6.79
N SER A 6 11.32 25.78 7.46
CA SER A 6 12.16 25.56 8.63
C SER A 6 13.62 25.31 8.26
N THR A 7 14.52 25.80 9.09
CA THR A 7 15.95 25.61 8.91
C THR A 7 16.56 24.92 10.11
N ILE A 8 17.55 24.07 9.85
CA ILE A 8 18.32 23.41 10.88
C ILE A 8 19.69 24.06 10.94
N GLU A 9 20.10 24.48 12.13
CA GLU A 9 21.46 24.92 12.38
C GLU A 9 22.36 23.72 12.56
N LEU A 10 23.33 23.60 11.67
CA LEU A 10 24.44 22.68 11.83
C LEU A 10 25.64 23.42 12.37
N LYS A 11 26.06 23.06 13.55
CA LYS A 11 27.31 23.56 14.11
C LYS A 11 28.42 22.62 13.70
N VAL A 12 29.27 23.07 12.82
CA VAL A 12 30.49 22.37 12.49
C VAL A 12 31.40 22.47 13.73
N GLY A 13 31.54 21.36 14.44
CA GLY A 13 32.30 21.26 15.68
C GLY A 13 33.75 21.60 15.45
N LEU A 14 34.07 22.84 15.66
CA LEU A 14 35.43 23.32 15.59
C LEU A 14 36.02 23.31 16.96
N ARG A 15 37.09 22.58 17.11
CA ARG A 15 37.92 22.71 18.30
C ARG A 15 38.81 23.90 18.12
N GLN A 16 38.73 24.81 19.04
CA GLN A 16 39.74 25.84 19.17
C GLN A 16 41.04 25.21 19.70
N ARG A 17 41.96 25.02 18.79
CA ARG A 17 43.30 24.58 19.13
C ARG A 17 44.26 25.76 18.97
N ARG A 18 45.28 25.81 19.87
CA ARG A 18 46.26 26.90 19.92
C ARG A 18 46.89 27.26 18.57
N LYS A 19 47.06 26.32 17.66
CA LYS A 19 47.76 26.52 16.39
C LYS A 19 46.83 26.45 15.17
N ASN A 20 45.57 26.32 15.41
CA ASN A 20 44.56 26.25 14.34
C ASN A 20 43.81 27.55 14.24
N ASN A 21 43.85 28.12 13.06
CA ASN A 21 42.98 29.26 12.71
C ASN A 21 41.54 28.84 12.42
N MET A 22 41.19 27.58 12.76
CA MET A 22 39.84 27.11 12.60
C MET A 22 38.92 27.74 13.64
N ARG A 23 37.79 28.16 13.17
CA ARG A 23 36.72 28.71 13.99
C ARG A 23 35.43 27.96 13.73
N LYS A 24 34.59 27.98 14.71
CA LYS A 24 33.26 27.41 14.61
C LYS A 24 32.42 28.26 13.67
N VAL A 25 31.87 27.65 12.64
CA VAL A 25 30.97 28.28 11.67
C VAL A 25 29.64 27.59 11.75
N GLU A 26 28.59 28.35 11.96
CA GLU A 26 27.23 27.84 11.87
C GLU A 26 26.82 27.67 10.42
N LYS A 27 26.24 26.51 10.13
CA LYS A 27 25.74 26.19 8.81
C LYS A 27 24.23 25.97 8.87
N MET A 28 23.50 26.72 8.07
CA MET A 28 22.06 26.58 7.93
C MET A 28 21.75 25.59 6.83
N VAL A 29 20.95 24.58 7.15
CA VAL A 29 20.46 23.58 6.21
C VAL A 29 18.94 23.67 6.16
N PRO A 30 18.34 23.83 4.95
CA PRO A 30 16.89 23.86 4.86
C PRO A 30 16.28 22.53 5.28
N ALA A 31 15.22 22.60 6.04
CA ALA A 31 14.39 21.47 6.42
C ALA A 31 12.98 21.67 5.83
N TYR A 32 12.35 20.58 5.44
CA TYR A 32 11.03 20.60 4.80
C TYR A 32 10.09 19.62 5.48
N ASP A 33 8.84 20.02 5.60
CA ASP A 33 7.73 19.10 5.82
C ASP A 33 7.07 18.78 4.49
N TYR A 34 6.57 17.57 4.40
CA TYR A 34 5.87 17.09 3.21
C TYR A 34 4.43 16.84 3.58
N ILE A 35 3.51 17.51 2.91
CA ILE A 35 2.09 17.48 3.22
C ILE A 35 1.37 16.66 2.16
N ALA A 36 0.72 15.59 2.58
CA ALA A 36 -0.12 14.79 1.71
C ALA A 36 -1.39 15.56 1.31
N GLU A 37 -2.08 15.08 0.29
CA GLU A 37 -3.28 15.73 -0.25
C GLU A 37 -4.38 15.90 0.82
N ASP A 38 -4.48 14.97 1.76
CA ASP A 38 -5.44 15.03 2.88
C ASP A 38 -4.99 15.91 4.06
N GLY A 39 -3.82 16.55 3.96
CA GLY A 39 -3.26 17.40 4.99
C GLY A 39 -2.35 16.71 6.01
N THR A 40 -2.15 15.41 5.91
CA THR A 40 -1.22 14.68 6.79
C THR A 40 0.22 15.10 6.53
N ILE A 41 0.98 15.37 7.59
CA ILE A 41 2.34 15.92 7.53
C ILE A 41 3.37 14.81 7.79
N PHE A 42 4.40 14.79 6.95
CA PHE A 42 5.52 13.84 7.04
C PHE A 42 6.85 14.60 7.07
N SER A 43 7.83 14.03 7.75
CA SER A 43 9.17 14.60 7.82
C SER A 43 10.04 14.23 6.61
N THR A 44 9.66 13.21 5.86
CA THR A 44 10.37 12.78 4.65
C THR A 44 9.42 12.69 3.45
N GLU A 45 9.98 12.98 2.26
CA GLU A 45 9.24 12.86 1.01
C GLU A 45 8.77 11.44 0.74
N ARG A 46 9.63 10.47 1.04
CA ARG A 46 9.34 9.06 0.84
C ARG A 46 8.12 8.60 1.64
N GLU A 47 8.05 8.97 2.91
CA GLU A 47 6.90 8.62 3.76
C GLU A 47 5.59 9.22 3.22
N CYS A 48 5.65 10.45 2.75
CA CYS A 48 4.49 11.12 2.15
C CYS A 48 4.02 10.42 0.87
N ILE A 49 4.94 10.08 -0.01
CA ILE A 49 4.63 9.37 -1.26
C ILE A 49 4.05 7.98 -0.98
N GLU A 50 4.65 7.22 -0.07
CA GLU A 50 4.16 5.89 0.32
C GLU A 50 2.75 5.96 0.91
N TYR A 51 2.48 6.97 1.70
CA TYR A 51 1.15 7.22 2.26
C TYR A 51 0.10 7.51 1.18
N GLU A 52 0.42 8.40 0.24
CA GLU A 52 -0.49 8.75 -0.87
C GLU A 52 -0.73 7.56 -1.81
N GLU A 53 0.29 6.79 -2.12
CA GLU A 53 0.18 5.55 -2.91
C GLU A 53 -0.74 4.54 -2.22
N GLY A 54 -0.65 4.42 -0.89
CA GLY A 54 -1.51 3.55 -0.10
C GLY A 54 -2.97 3.95 -0.14
N ILE A 55 -3.27 5.24 -0.07
CA ILE A 55 -4.65 5.76 -0.18
C ILE A 55 -5.22 5.44 -1.56
N ASP A 56 -4.46 5.70 -2.61
CA ASP A 56 -4.89 5.40 -3.99
C ASP A 56 -5.13 3.89 -4.16
N ALA A 57 -4.19 3.06 -3.75
CA ALA A 57 -4.29 1.61 -3.85
C ALA A 57 -5.54 1.06 -3.14
N LYS A 58 -5.86 1.56 -1.95
CA LYS A 58 -7.06 1.13 -1.20
C LYS A 58 -8.36 1.33 -1.96
N GLY A 59 -8.46 2.36 -2.78
CA GLY A 59 -9.62 2.62 -3.64
C GLY A 59 -9.80 1.60 -4.76
N HIS A 60 -8.76 0.82 -5.06
CA HIS A 60 -8.76 -0.20 -6.10
C HIS A 60 -8.75 -1.64 -5.57
N ILE A 61 -8.98 -1.81 -4.27
CA ILE A 61 -9.09 -3.12 -3.61
C ILE A 61 -10.51 -3.32 -3.12
N ILE A 62 -11.16 -4.38 -3.57
CA ILE A 62 -12.54 -4.70 -3.25
C ILE A 62 -12.58 -6.08 -2.63
N ILE A 63 -13.09 -6.18 -1.42
CA ILE A 63 -13.10 -7.42 -0.64
C ILE A 63 -14.53 -7.80 -0.27
N TYR A 64 -14.86 -9.07 -0.43
CA TYR A 64 -16.11 -9.67 0.02
C TYR A 64 -15.84 -10.89 0.89
N ASP A 65 -16.68 -11.09 1.90
CA ASP A 65 -16.67 -12.30 2.72
C ASP A 65 -17.44 -13.46 2.04
N LYS A 66 -17.55 -14.61 2.74
CA LYS A 66 -18.27 -15.79 2.25
C LYS A 66 -19.74 -15.55 1.96
N ASN A 67 -20.33 -14.54 2.58
CA ASN A 67 -21.73 -14.16 2.39
C ASN A 67 -21.88 -13.04 1.34
N PHE A 68 -20.81 -12.71 0.63
CA PHE A 68 -20.74 -11.62 -0.34
C PHE A 68 -21.04 -10.25 0.26
N LYS A 69 -20.72 -10.08 1.53
CA LYS A 69 -20.78 -8.80 2.20
C LYS A 69 -19.46 -8.06 1.98
N ARG A 70 -19.53 -6.78 1.62
CA ARG A 70 -18.37 -5.93 1.44
C ARG A 70 -17.60 -5.76 2.75
N LEU A 71 -16.31 -5.99 2.71
CA LEU A 71 -15.40 -5.79 3.84
C LEU A 71 -14.45 -4.60 3.58
N PRO A 72 -14.04 -3.89 4.65
CA PRO A 72 -13.02 -2.86 4.52
C PRO A 72 -11.64 -3.46 4.25
N PHE A 73 -10.75 -2.66 3.68
CA PHE A 73 -9.36 -3.05 3.54
C PHE A 73 -8.59 -2.72 4.84
N ASP A 74 -8.58 -3.67 5.73
CA ASP A 74 -7.84 -3.67 7.00
C ASP A 74 -7.49 -5.12 7.37
N ASN A 75 -6.88 -5.32 8.54
CA ASN A 75 -6.53 -6.68 8.99
C ASN A 75 -7.73 -7.63 9.06
N TYR A 76 -8.87 -7.12 9.52
CA TYR A 76 -10.11 -7.91 9.59
C TYR A 76 -10.60 -8.31 8.19
N GLY A 77 -10.69 -7.34 7.29
CA GLY A 77 -11.15 -7.58 5.92
C GLY A 77 -10.25 -8.54 5.15
N VAL A 78 -8.94 -8.38 5.25
CA VAL A 78 -7.98 -9.27 4.59
C VAL A 78 -8.03 -10.69 5.17
N TYR A 79 -8.15 -10.81 6.50
CA TYR A 79 -8.26 -12.12 7.15
C TYR A 79 -9.53 -12.88 6.76
N HIS A 80 -10.66 -12.19 6.64
CA HIS A 80 -11.96 -12.78 6.30
C HIS A 80 -12.29 -12.75 4.80
N ALA A 81 -11.35 -12.35 3.96
CA ALA A 81 -11.58 -12.24 2.53
C ALA A 81 -11.89 -13.60 1.90
N TYR A 82 -12.97 -13.62 1.14
CA TYR A 82 -13.37 -14.75 0.31
C TYR A 82 -13.21 -14.46 -1.18
N LEU A 83 -13.61 -13.27 -1.61
CA LEU A 83 -13.42 -12.76 -2.95
C LEU A 83 -12.65 -11.43 -2.86
N VAL A 84 -11.57 -11.32 -3.60
CA VAL A 84 -10.78 -10.09 -3.69
C VAL A 84 -10.67 -9.68 -5.16
N ILE A 85 -10.98 -8.43 -5.43
CA ILE A 85 -10.94 -7.86 -6.78
C ILE A 85 -9.98 -6.67 -6.76
N PHE A 86 -9.07 -6.65 -7.72
CA PHE A 86 -8.13 -5.55 -7.93
C PHE A 86 -8.45 -4.83 -9.23
N THR A 87 -8.60 -3.53 -9.18
CA THR A 87 -8.85 -2.69 -10.35
C THR A 87 -7.62 -1.94 -10.84
N SER A 88 -6.47 -2.15 -10.19
CA SER A 88 -5.17 -1.66 -10.64
C SER A 88 -4.04 -2.61 -10.23
N LYS A 89 -2.94 -2.59 -10.99
CA LYS A 89 -1.73 -3.37 -10.66
C LYS A 89 -1.08 -2.91 -9.36
N ALA A 90 -1.07 -1.62 -9.12
CA ALA A 90 -0.55 -1.04 -7.89
C ALA A 90 -1.32 -1.52 -6.67
N ALA A 91 -2.65 -1.68 -6.78
CA ALA A 91 -3.48 -2.21 -5.71
C ALA A 91 -3.15 -3.67 -5.39
N ALA A 92 -2.91 -4.49 -6.39
CA ALA A 92 -2.51 -5.88 -6.19
C ALA A 92 -1.16 -5.99 -5.45
N ALA A 93 -0.17 -5.21 -5.86
CA ALA A 93 1.13 -5.16 -5.20
C ALA A 93 1.03 -4.64 -3.76
N TYR A 94 0.22 -3.62 -3.54
CA TYR A 94 -0.03 -3.06 -2.21
C TYR A 94 -0.71 -4.06 -1.27
N TYR A 95 -1.71 -4.78 -1.77
CA TYR A 95 -2.40 -5.83 -1.02
C TYR A 95 -1.44 -6.94 -0.59
N HIS A 96 -0.58 -7.37 -1.48
CA HIS A 96 0.42 -8.39 -1.19
C HIS A 96 1.38 -7.94 -0.09
N LYS A 97 1.93 -6.74 -0.21
CA LYS A 97 2.82 -6.14 0.79
C LYS A 97 2.14 -6.02 2.16
N PHE A 98 0.91 -5.52 2.17
CA PHE A 98 0.11 -5.41 3.40
C PHE A 98 -0.09 -6.78 4.06
N SER A 99 -0.44 -7.80 3.28
CA SER A 99 -0.66 -9.16 3.77
C SER A 99 0.61 -9.77 4.35
N GLU A 100 1.74 -9.61 3.70
CA GLU A 100 3.04 -10.08 4.21
C GLU A 100 3.39 -9.41 5.54
N GLU A 101 3.27 -8.10 5.64
CA GLU A 101 3.57 -7.34 6.87
C GLU A 101 2.64 -7.72 8.02
N ALA A 102 1.40 -8.05 7.73
CA ALA A 102 0.40 -8.48 8.71
C ALA A 102 0.48 -9.98 9.04
N GLY A 103 1.31 -10.75 8.35
CA GLY A 103 1.38 -12.21 8.49
C GLY A 103 0.16 -12.94 7.97
N LEU A 104 -0.54 -12.36 7.01
CA LEU A 104 -1.75 -12.92 6.42
C LEU A 104 -1.47 -13.53 5.05
N GLU A 105 -2.26 -14.52 4.69
CA GLU A 105 -2.18 -15.17 3.38
C GLU A 105 -2.63 -14.22 2.26
N SER A 106 -1.90 -14.22 1.16
CA SER A 106 -2.19 -13.40 -0.01
C SER A 106 -2.39 -14.30 -1.24
N PRO A 107 -3.29 -13.94 -2.17
CA PRO A 107 -3.41 -14.65 -3.44
C PRO A 107 -2.14 -14.62 -4.30
N PHE A 108 -1.18 -13.76 -3.94
CA PHE A 108 0.07 -13.58 -4.68
C PHE A 108 1.29 -14.24 -4.03
N ASP A 109 1.13 -15.04 -2.99
CA ASP A 109 2.26 -15.66 -2.28
C ASP A 109 3.12 -16.53 -3.20
N ASP A 110 2.51 -17.16 -4.21
CA ASP A 110 3.18 -18.00 -5.19
C ASP A 110 3.48 -17.29 -6.52
N TYR A 111 3.24 -15.97 -6.59
CA TYR A 111 3.48 -15.18 -7.80
C TYR A 111 4.74 -14.33 -7.69
N GLU A 112 5.42 -14.19 -8.82
CA GLU A 112 6.52 -13.26 -8.95
C GLU A 112 6.03 -11.86 -9.30
N PHE A 113 6.68 -10.85 -8.74
CA PHE A 113 6.42 -9.47 -9.10
C PHE A 113 7.38 -8.99 -10.20
N PRO A 114 6.94 -8.08 -11.06
CA PRO A 114 5.66 -7.36 -11.04
C PRO A 114 4.50 -8.22 -11.57
N ILE A 115 3.33 -8.01 -10.98
CA ILE A 115 2.10 -8.62 -11.47
C ILE A 115 1.67 -7.92 -12.75
N THR A 116 1.52 -8.67 -13.82
CA THR A 116 1.18 -8.13 -15.13
C THR A 116 -0.32 -8.06 -15.39
N ASP A 117 -1.07 -8.94 -14.75
CA ASP A 117 -2.52 -9.05 -14.93
C ASP A 117 -3.28 -8.59 -13.69
N ILE A 118 -4.27 -7.77 -13.89
CA ILE A 118 -5.24 -7.40 -12.87
C ILE A 118 -6.31 -8.47 -12.88
N SER A 119 -6.59 -9.04 -11.71
CA SER A 119 -7.46 -10.19 -11.62
C SER A 119 -8.27 -10.20 -10.35
N SER A 120 -9.26 -11.07 -10.31
CA SER A 120 -10.02 -11.40 -9.13
C SER A 120 -9.63 -12.80 -8.64
N PHE A 121 -9.61 -12.96 -7.32
CA PHE A 121 -9.21 -14.18 -6.66
C PHE A 121 -10.27 -14.62 -5.67
N ILE A 122 -10.44 -15.92 -5.55
CA ILE A 122 -11.37 -16.51 -4.60
C ILE A 122 -10.63 -17.49 -3.70
N TYR A 123 -10.96 -17.49 -2.41
CA TYR A 123 -10.43 -18.45 -1.46
C TYR A 123 -11.25 -19.73 -1.50
N ASN A 124 -10.64 -20.84 -1.90
CA ASN A 124 -11.32 -22.11 -2.08
C ASN A 124 -10.46 -23.27 -1.58
N ASP A 125 -11.06 -24.15 -0.79
CA ASP A 125 -10.40 -25.37 -0.27
C ASP A 125 -9.02 -25.13 0.38
N GLY A 126 -8.92 -24.07 1.19
CA GLY A 126 -7.71 -23.76 1.93
C GLY A 126 -6.64 -23.02 1.15
N GLY A 127 -6.95 -22.49 -0.03
CA GLY A 127 -6.03 -21.72 -0.85
C GLY A 127 -6.69 -20.71 -1.75
N TRP A 128 -5.90 -19.76 -2.22
CA TRP A 128 -6.33 -18.77 -3.18
C TRP A 128 -6.18 -19.27 -4.61
N ILE A 129 -7.20 -19.10 -5.41
CA ILE A 129 -7.16 -19.37 -6.86
C ILE A 129 -7.69 -18.18 -7.66
N ALA A 130 -7.21 -18.00 -8.87
CA ALA A 130 -7.76 -17.02 -9.79
C ALA A 130 -9.20 -17.40 -10.13
N TYR A 131 -10.08 -16.40 -10.19
CA TYR A 131 -11.50 -16.65 -10.45
C TYR A 131 -11.73 -17.37 -11.78
N ALA A 132 -10.93 -17.09 -12.79
CA ALA A 132 -11.02 -17.77 -14.09
C ALA A 132 -10.87 -19.30 -14.00
N GLN A 133 -10.05 -19.80 -13.06
CA GLN A 133 -9.88 -21.23 -12.82
C GLN A 133 -11.03 -21.82 -12.01
N PHE A 134 -11.55 -21.07 -11.05
CA PHE A 134 -12.68 -21.49 -10.22
C PHE A 134 -13.98 -21.63 -11.01
N ARG A 135 -14.14 -20.80 -12.02
CA ARG A 135 -15.39 -20.66 -12.78
C ARG A 135 -15.92 -21.95 -13.39
N GLU A 136 -15.05 -22.86 -13.79
CA GLU A 136 -15.43 -24.09 -14.49
C GLU A 136 -16.23 -25.08 -13.63
N ASP A 137 -16.06 -25.02 -12.30
CA ASP A 137 -16.55 -26.05 -11.40
C ASP A 137 -17.75 -25.64 -10.51
N ARG A 138 -18.17 -24.37 -10.52
CA ARG A 138 -19.10 -23.83 -9.52
C ARG A 138 -20.13 -22.84 -10.06
N VAL A 139 -21.03 -23.30 -10.93
CA VAL A 139 -21.96 -22.46 -11.71
C VAL A 139 -22.80 -21.49 -10.86
N SER A 140 -23.38 -21.91 -9.72
CA SER A 140 -24.27 -21.06 -8.92
C SER A 140 -23.55 -19.90 -8.22
N ILE A 141 -22.33 -20.15 -7.75
CA ILE A 141 -21.47 -19.11 -7.14
C ILE A 141 -20.93 -18.21 -8.23
N VAL A 142 -20.60 -18.77 -9.39
CA VAL A 142 -20.10 -18.05 -10.56
C VAL A 142 -21.09 -16.97 -11.03
N GLU A 143 -22.37 -17.29 -11.13
CA GLU A 143 -23.39 -16.31 -11.53
C GLU A 143 -23.43 -15.10 -10.61
N LYS A 144 -23.32 -15.32 -9.30
CA LYS A 144 -23.30 -14.24 -8.31
C LYS A 144 -22.02 -13.39 -8.40
N ILE A 145 -20.88 -14.03 -8.58
CA ILE A 145 -19.60 -13.34 -8.72
C ILE A 145 -19.56 -12.56 -10.04
N ASP A 146 -20.04 -13.14 -11.13
CA ASP A 146 -20.13 -12.45 -12.42
C ASP A 146 -20.99 -11.19 -12.33
N SER A 147 -22.08 -11.23 -11.59
CA SER A 147 -22.92 -10.06 -11.31
C SER A 147 -22.14 -8.97 -10.58
N ILE A 148 -21.37 -9.32 -9.56
CA ILE A 148 -20.52 -8.38 -8.82
C ILE A 148 -19.45 -7.79 -9.72
N LEU A 149 -18.77 -8.60 -10.50
CA LEU A 149 -17.71 -8.15 -11.40
C LEU A 149 -18.22 -7.18 -12.47
N SER A 150 -19.42 -7.41 -12.98
CA SER A 150 -20.02 -6.51 -13.96
C SER A 150 -20.36 -5.13 -13.39
N GLU A 151 -20.64 -5.04 -12.09
CA GLU A 151 -20.88 -3.77 -11.41
C GLU A 151 -19.58 -3.01 -11.09
N VAL A 152 -18.49 -3.72 -10.85
CA VAL A 152 -17.22 -3.16 -10.37
C VAL A 152 -16.27 -2.82 -11.54
N LEU A 153 -16.21 -3.65 -12.52
CA LEU A 153 -15.31 -3.55 -13.67
C LEU A 153 -16.03 -3.01 -14.89
#